data_37c96d4c7c243b1c97c96ae970cc43e1
#
_entry.id   37c96d4c7c243b1c97c96ae970cc43e1
#
_cell.length_a   1.000
_cell.length_b   1.000
_cell.length_c   1.000
_cell.angle_alpha   90.00
_cell.angle_beta   90.00
_cell.angle_gamma   90.00
#
_symmetry.space_group_name_H-M   'P 1'
#
loop_
_entity.id
_entity.type
_entity.pdbx_description
1 polymer ?
#
loop_
_entity_poly.entity_id
_entity_poly.type
_entity_poly.pdbx_seq_one_letter_code
_entity_poly.pdbx_strand_id
1 'polypeptide(L)'
;NYMQAHNLCTTVSAIFHPIFNKLMSLSEYGTFALIIGFTSGYPMGAKIIGDLYSANNISFKEAKLLITFCNISSISFLINYVLNKCLNNCIPPWLIILFVYLPPLLTGLFNSRFIKFTNNNNTVYTESTFNSILATFYSLAKLSIYIICFNILVNFIININKIPVLQKYIIVGLTEITTASLYIST
;
A
#
# COMPACT_ATOMS: atom_id res chain seq x y z
N ASN A 1 -3.59 -10.67 14.80
CA ASN A 1 -4.76 -10.44 13.94
C ASN A 1 -5.45 -11.77 13.61
N TYR A 2 -6.79 -11.73 13.34
CA TYR A 2 -7.61 -12.94 13.09
C TYR A 2 -7.03 -13.85 11.99
N MET A 3 -6.54 -13.26 10.89
CA MET A 3 -5.92 -14.01 9.78
C MET A 3 -4.62 -14.73 10.18
N GLN A 4 -3.83 -14.17 11.09
CA GLN A 4 -2.63 -14.81 11.61
C GLN A 4 -2.96 -15.97 12.55
N ALA A 5 -3.99 -15.80 13.40
CA ALA A 5 -4.42 -16.84 14.34
C ALA A 5 -5.01 -18.09 13.65
N HIS A 6 -5.53 -17.96 12.41
CA HIS A 6 -6.14 -19.07 11.66
C HIS A 6 -5.26 -19.63 10.53
N ASN A 7 -3.96 -19.34 10.52
CA ASN A 7 -3.01 -19.75 9.47
C ASN A 7 -3.44 -19.33 8.04
N LEU A 8 -4.38 -18.39 7.90
CA LEU A 8 -4.83 -17.90 6.60
C LEU A 8 -3.71 -17.18 5.85
N CYS A 9 -2.76 -16.59 6.58
CA CYS A 9 -1.57 -15.98 6.01
C CYS A 9 -0.77 -17.00 5.18
N THR A 10 -0.52 -18.19 5.76
CA THR A 10 0.23 -19.25 5.09
C THR A 10 -0.55 -19.85 3.93
N THR A 11 -1.85 -20.04 4.07
CA THR A 11 -2.70 -20.58 3.00
C THR A 11 -2.77 -19.65 1.79
N VAL A 12 -2.98 -18.34 2.00
CA VAL A 12 -3.04 -17.35 0.92
C VAL A 12 -1.66 -17.14 0.29
N SER A 13 -0.60 -17.13 1.08
CA SER A 13 0.76 -16.95 0.57
C SER A 13 1.30 -18.19 -0.13
N ALA A 14 0.85 -19.40 0.21
CA ALA A 14 1.38 -20.66 -0.30
C ALA A 14 1.43 -20.73 -1.85
N ILE A 15 0.44 -20.16 -2.52
CA ILE A 15 0.37 -20.13 -3.99
C ILE A 15 1.45 -19.23 -4.59
N PHE A 16 1.69 -18.08 -3.97
CA PHE A 16 2.57 -17.04 -4.50
C PHE A 16 3.98 -17.06 -3.89
N HIS A 17 4.13 -17.66 -2.71
CA HIS A 17 5.40 -17.72 -1.99
C HIS A 17 6.55 -18.31 -2.82
N PRO A 18 6.41 -19.44 -3.57
CA PRO A 18 7.52 -19.98 -4.34
C PRO A 18 8.04 -19.00 -5.40
N ILE A 19 7.16 -18.17 -5.96
CA ILE A 19 7.52 -17.16 -6.96
C ILE A 19 8.27 -16.01 -6.29
N PHE A 20 7.70 -15.42 -5.24
CA PHE A 20 8.29 -14.25 -4.58
C PHE A 20 9.50 -14.60 -3.71
N ASN A 21 9.56 -15.81 -3.17
CA ASN A 21 10.77 -16.29 -2.50
C ASN A 21 11.94 -16.41 -3.49
N LYS A 22 11.71 -16.98 -4.68
CA LYS A 22 12.76 -17.11 -5.71
C LYS A 22 13.18 -15.75 -6.28
N LEU A 23 12.24 -14.81 -6.44
CA LEU A 23 12.50 -13.50 -7.03
C LEU A 23 13.10 -12.49 -6.04
N MET A 24 12.60 -12.49 -4.81
CA MET A 24 12.87 -11.44 -3.82
C MET A 24 13.32 -11.99 -2.46
N SER A 25 13.43 -13.31 -2.30
CA SER A 25 13.78 -13.99 -1.04
C SER A 25 12.83 -13.63 0.13
N LEU A 26 11.55 -13.38 -0.16
CA LEU A 26 10.56 -13.04 0.85
C LEU A 26 10.15 -14.26 1.67
N SER A 27 9.86 -14.04 2.94
CA SER A 27 9.22 -15.03 3.81
C SER A 27 7.75 -15.26 3.43
N GLU A 28 7.11 -16.26 3.99
CA GLU A 28 5.66 -16.49 3.80
C GLU A 28 4.84 -15.28 4.26
N TYR A 29 5.19 -14.71 5.41
CA TYR A 29 4.52 -13.52 5.94
C TYR A 29 4.83 -12.26 5.11
N GLY A 30 6.03 -12.12 4.58
CA GLY A 30 6.38 -11.05 3.65
C GLY A 30 5.61 -11.15 2.34
N THR A 31 5.44 -12.37 1.80
CA THR A 31 4.60 -12.63 0.64
C THR A 31 3.14 -12.29 0.90
N PHE A 32 2.61 -12.62 2.08
CA PHE A 32 1.26 -12.24 2.50
C PHE A 32 1.09 -10.72 2.53
N ALA A 33 2.04 -9.99 3.15
CA ALA A 33 2.00 -8.53 3.19
C ALA A 33 2.01 -7.91 1.80
N LEU A 34 2.76 -8.49 0.87
CA LEU A 34 2.81 -8.06 -0.53
C LEU A 34 1.46 -8.24 -1.22
N ILE A 35 0.83 -9.40 -1.09
CA ILE A 35 -0.47 -9.68 -1.69
C ILE A 35 -1.53 -8.70 -1.18
N ILE A 36 -1.59 -8.48 0.14
CA ILE A 36 -2.55 -7.55 0.72
C ILE A 36 -2.24 -6.10 0.32
N GLY A 37 -0.97 -5.71 0.30
CA GLY A 37 -0.56 -4.37 -0.14
C GLY A 37 -0.99 -4.08 -1.57
N PHE A 38 -0.88 -5.05 -2.47
CA PHE A 38 -1.26 -4.90 -3.87
C PHE A 38 -2.77 -4.96 -4.11
N THR A 39 -3.51 -5.75 -3.34
CA THR A 39 -4.97 -5.86 -3.49
C THR A 39 -5.71 -4.74 -2.80
N SER A 40 -5.40 -4.47 -1.54
CA SER A 40 -6.08 -3.46 -0.71
C SER A 40 -5.48 -2.05 -0.89
N GLY A 41 -4.22 -1.97 -1.31
CA GLY A 41 -3.52 -0.71 -1.51
C GLY A 41 -3.15 -0.01 -0.20
N TYR A 42 -2.69 1.26 -0.35
CA TYR A 42 -2.41 2.06 0.83
C TYR A 42 -3.70 2.44 1.56
N PRO A 43 -3.70 2.56 2.87
CA PRO A 43 -2.58 2.38 3.78
C PRO A 43 -2.46 0.97 4.37
N MET A 44 -3.25 0.02 3.87
CA MET A 44 -3.32 -1.33 4.44
C MET A 44 -2.00 -2.09 4.29
N GLY A 45 -1.28 -1.90 3.17
CA GLY A 45 0.04 -2.49 2.96
C GLY A 45 1.02 -2.12 4.09
N ALA A 46 1.18 -0.83 4.35
CA ALA A 46 2.06 -0.35 5.42
C ALA A 46 1.62 -0.82 6.81
N LYS A 47 0.31 -0.86 7.08
CA LYS A 47 -0.23 -1.34 8.35
C LYS A 47 0.14 -2.81 8.60
N ILE A 48 -0.12 -3.68 7.63
CA ILE A 48 0.17 -5.11 7.76
C ILE A 48 1.66 -5.37 7.94
N ILE A 49 2.52 -4.65 7.21
CA ILE A 49 3.97 -4.74 7.39
C ILE A 49 4.37 -4.34 8.82
N GLY A 50 3.79 -3.27 9.35
CA GLY A 50 4.02 -2.83 10.73
C GLY A 50 3.56 -3.85 11.77
N ASP A 51 2.37 -4.43 11.59
CA ASP A 51 1.81 -5.46 12.46
C ASP A 51 2.67 -6.74 12.44
N LEU A 52 3.10 -7.20 11.27
CA LEU A 52 3.97 -8.37 11.12
C LEU A 52 5.37 -8.15 11.70
N TYR A 53 5.92 -6.95 11.53
CA TYR A 53 7.18 -6.59 12.14
C TYR A 53 7.10 -6.52 13.67
N SER A 54 6.06 -5.90 14.21
CA SER A 54 5.81 -5.83 15.66
C SER A 54 5.61 -7.21 16.30
N ALA A 55 5.02 -8.14 15.54
CA ALA A 55 4.86 -9.54 15.94
C ALA A 55 6.13 -10.40 15.72
N ASN A 56 7.25 -9.81 15.30
CA ASN A 56 8.50 -10.52 14.96
C ASN A 56 8.35 -11.59 13.86
N ASN A 57 7.30 -11.53 13.05
CA ASN A 57 7.06 -12.48 11.95
C ASN A 57 7.89 -12.16 10.69
N ILE A 58 8.35 -10.93 10.54
CA ILE A 58 9.24 -10.49 9.48
C ILE A 58 10.43 -9.73 10.07
N SER A 59 11.59 -9.81 9.42
CA SER A 59 12.78 -9.08 9.84
C SER A 59 12.66 -7.58 9.52
N PHE A 60 13.43 -6.74 10.24
CA PHE A 60 13.49 -5.30 9.93
C PHE A 60 13.89 -5.02 8.48
N LYS A 61 14.84 -5.79 7.95
CA LYS A 61 15.30 -5.65 6.57
C LYS A 61 14.19 -5.97 5.57
N GLU A 62 13.41 -7.01 5.83
CA GLU A 62 12.28 -7.40 5.01
C GLU A 62 11.14 -6.38 5.10
N ALA A 63 10.80 -5.90 6.29
CA ALA A 63 9.82 -4.83 6.50
C ALA A 63 10.22 -3.56 5.75
N LYS A 64 11.51 -3.16 5.85
CA LYS A 64 12.05 -2.01 5.12
C LYS A 64 11.96 -2.17 3.61
N LEU A 65 12.24 -3.36 3.08
CA LEU A 65 12.06 -3.63 1.66
C LEU A 65 10.60 -3.53 1.25
N LEU A 66 9.71 -4.23 1.95
CA LEU A 66 8.29 -4.29 1.60
C LEU A 66 7.62 -2.91 1.60
N ILE A 67 7.94 -2.04 2.57
CA ILE A 67 7.33 -0.72 2.66
C ILE A 67 7.69 0.19 1.47
N THR A 68 8.81 -0.08 0.79
CA THR A 68 9.23 0.72 -0.38
C THR A 68 8.36 0.50 -1.62
N PHE A 69 7.68 -0.64 -1.73
CA PHE A 69 6.93 -0.96 -2.94
C PHE A 69 5.54 -1.57 -2.71
N CYS A 70 5.19 -2.01 -1.48
CA CYS A 70 3.86 -2.57 -1.18
C CYS A 70 2.78 -1.52 -0.88
N ASN A 71 3.14 -0.24 -0.77
CA ASN A 71 2.20 0.82 -0.38
C ASN A 71 1.75 1.64 -1.58
N ILE A 72 1.06 1.00 -2.51
CA ILE A 72 0.56 1.57 -3.76
C ILE A 72 -0.96 1.68 -3.77
N SER A 73 -1.53 2.34 -4.78
CA SER A 73 -2.98 2.44 -4.93
C SER A 73 -3.60 1.07 -5.24
N SER A 74 -4.78 0.78 -4.70
CA SER A 74 -5.48 -0.48 -4.99
C SER A 74 -5.97 -0.55 -6.45
N ILE A 75 -6.06 -1.76 -6.99
CA ILE A 75 -6.61 -2.01 -8.34
C ILE A 75 -8.03 -1.44 -8.45
N SER A 76 -8.84 -1.61 -7.41
CA SER A 76 -10.21 -1.10 -7.36
C SER A 76 -10.27 0.43 -7.49
N PHE A 77 -9.37 1.15 -6.81
CA PHE A 77 -9.27 2.60 -6.93
C PHE A 77 -8.85 3.02 -8.35
N LEU A 78 -7.86 2.35 -8.93
CA LEU A 78 -7.38 2.67 -10.28
C LEU A 78 -8.47 2.47 -11.34
N ILE A 79 -9.24 1.39 -11.25
CA ILE A 79 -10.30 1.11 -12.24
C ILE A 79 -11.50 2.01 -12.00
N ASN A 80 -12.05 2.05 -10.79
CA ASN A 80 -13.32 2.72 -10.54
C ASN A 80 -13.20 4.24 -10.47
N TYR A 81 -12.11 4.74 -9.90
CA TYR A 81 -11.94 6.17 -9.74
C TYR A 81 -11.11 6.78 -10.87
N VAL A 82 -9.88 6.32 -11.08
CA VAL A 82 -8.99 6.94 -12.07
C VAL A 82 -9.48 6.67 -13.50
N LEU A 83 -9.74 5.42 -13.85
CA LEU A 83 -10.12 5.06 -15.22
C LEU A 83 -11.53 5.52 -15.56
N ASN A 84 -12.53 5.13 -14.75
CA ASN A 84 -13.94 5.39 -15.10
C ASN A 84 -14.32 6.84 -14.87
N LYS A 85 -13.89 7.45 -13.74
CA LYS A 85 -14.35 8.77 -13.35
C LYS A 85 -13.47 9.90 -13.88
N CYS A 86 -12.14 9.73 -13.86
CA CYS A 86 -11.23 10.79 -14.27
C CYS A 86 -10.83 10.71 -15.75
N LEU A 87 -10.65 9.51 -16.30
CA LEU A 87 -10.20 9.31 -17.68
C LEU A 87 -11.33 8.91 -18.64
N ASN A 88 -12.59 8.84 -18.18
CA ASN A 88 -13.75 8.47 -19.00
C ASN A 88 -13.52 7.22 -19.89
N ASN A 89 -12.80 6.24 -19.38
CA ASN A 89 -12.43 5.00 -20.08
C ASN A 89 -11.60 5.19 -21.38
N CYS A 90 -10.89 6.31 -21.53
CA CYS A 90 -10.06 6.57 -22.72
C CYS A 90 -8.89 5.61 -22.87
N ILE A 91 -8.49 4.91 -21.82
CA ILE A 91 -7.31 4.05 -21.77
C ILE A 91 -7.73 2.63 -21.32
N PRO A 92 -7.18 1.56 -21.90
CA PRO A 92 -7.52 0.21 -21.48
C PRO A 92 -7.05 -0.07 -20.03
N PRO A 93 -7.84 -0.78 -19.20
CA PRO A 93 -7.56 -0.99 -17.77
C PRO A 93 -6.19 -1.62 -17.48
N TRP A 94 -5.76 -2.57 -18.30
CA TRP A 94 -4.49 -3.27 -18.13
C TRP A 94 -3.29 -2.33 -18.25
N LEU A 95 -3.40 -1.26 -19.03
CA LEU A 95 -2.32 -0.32 -19.26
C LEU A 95 -2.09 0.56 -18.01
N ILE A 96 -3.15 1.01 -17.34
CA ILE A 96 -3.05 1.75 -16.07
C ILE A 96 -2.45 0.86 -14.98
N ILE A 97 -2.93 -0.40 -14.87
CA ILE A 97 -2.40 -1.35 -13.91
C ILE A 97 -0.90 -1.56 -14.17
N LEU A 98 -0.51 -1.78 -15.41
CA LEU A 98 0.91 -1.96 -15.79
C LEU A 98 1.76 -0.76 -15.36
N PHE A 99 1.35 0.47 -15.72
CA PHE A 99 2.13 1.68 -15.41
C PHE A 99 2.24 1.94 -13.90
N VAL A 100 1.22 1.62 -13.11
CA VAL A 100 1.22 1.87 -11.65
C VAL A 100 1.94 0.77 -10.89
N TYR A 101 1.81 -0.50 -11.30
CA TYR A 101 2.35 -1.65 -10.56
C TYR A 101 3.75 -2.06 -11.00
N LEU A 102 4.12 -1.84 -12.27
CA LEU A 102 5.43 -2.25 -12.79
C LEU A 102 6.59 -1.51 -12.11
N PRO A 103 6.60 -0.17 -11.96
CA PRO A 103 7.71 0.53 -11.32
C PRO A 103 7.97 0.10 -9.87
N PRO A 104 6.96 0.00 -8.97
CA PRO A 104 7.17 -0.53 -7.62
C PRO A 104 7.71 -1.97 -7.62
N LEU A 105 7.20 -2.86 -8.47
CA LEU A 105 7.71 -4.23 -8.58
C LEU A 105 9.17 -4.25 -9.01
N LEU A 106 9.56 -3.45 -10.00
CA LEU A 106 10.95 -3.35 -10.44
C LEU A 106 11.86 -2.80 -9.33
N THR A 107 11.42 -1.79 -8.58
CA THR A 107 12.18 -1.27 -7.43
C THR A 107 12.32 -2.31 -6.32
N GLY A 108 11.27 -3.08 -6.04
CA GLY A 108 11.31 -4.19 -5.08
C GLY A 108 12.29 -5.29 -5.52
N LEU A 109 12.24 -5.70 -6.79
CA LEU A 109 13.16 -6.69 -7.36
C LEU A 109 14.62 -6.21 -7.33
N PHE A 110 14.86 -4.96 -7.68
CA PHE A 110 16.20 -4.38 -7.64
C PHE A 110 16.76 -4.34 -6.23
N ASN A 111 15.99 -3.80 -5.28
CA ASN A 111 16.42 -3.67 -3.89
C ASN A 111 16.59 -5.01 -3.17
N SER A 112 15.79 -6.03 -3.52
CA SER A 112 15.90 -7.36 -2.91
C SER A 112 17.25 -8.03 -3.16
N ARG A 113 17.92 -7.73 -4.27
CA ARG A 113 19.25 -8.28 -4.60
C ARG A 113 20.35 -7.78 -3.67
N PHE A 114 20.16 -6.62 -3.06
CA PHE A 114 21.14 -6.02 -2.14
C PHE A 114 20.88 -6.38 -0.67
N ILE A 115 19.73 -6.99 -0.37
CA ILE A 115 19.29 -7.29 1.00
C ILE A 115 19.20 -8.80 1.17
N LYS A 116 20.13 -9.39 1.95
CA LYS A 116 20.00 -10.79 2.40
C LYS A 116 19.12 -10.82 3.65
N PHE A 117 18.02 -11.57 3.58
CA PHE A 117 17.12 -11.77 4.71
C PHE A 117 17.63 -12.90 5.62
N THR A 118 17.50 -12.71 6.92
CA THR A 118 17.65 -13.78 7.90
C THR A 118 16.25 -14.28 8.26
N ASN A 119 16.01 -15.58 8.13
CA ASN A 119 14.76 -16.18 8.60
C ASN A 119 14.67 -16.00 10.11
N ASN A 120 13.69 -15.23 10.57
CA ASN A 120 13.33 -15.19 11.98
C ASN A 120 12.34 -16.32 12.25
N ASN A 121 12.63 -17.12 13.26
CA ASN A 121 11.73 -18.17 13.73
C ASN A 121 10.46 -17.53 14.30
N ASN A 122 9.34 -17.97 13.79
CA ASN A 122 8.01 -17.43 14.02
C ASN A 122 7.57 -17.61 15.48
N THR A 123 7.36 -16.52 16.18
CA THR A 123 6.54 -16.51 17.40
C THR A 123 5.11 -16.11 17.00
N VAL A 124 4.18 -17.04 17.12
CA VAL A 124 2.75 -16.76 16.86
C VAL A 124 2.21 -15.97 18.06
N TYR A 125 1.95 -14.69 17.86
CA TYR A 125 1.21 -13.87 18.82
C TYR A 125 -0.28 -14.08 18.62
N THR A 126 -0.96 -14.65 19.60
CA THR A 126 -2.42 -14.76 19.67
C THR A 126 -2.99 -13.54 20.40
N GLU A 127 -3.32 -12.49 19.68
CA GLU A 127 -4.18 -11.44 20.22
C GLU A 127 -5.66 -11.85 20.16
N SER A 128 -6.46 -11.42 21.14
CA SER A 128 -7.90 -11.65 21.12
C SER A 128 -8.53 -10.94 19.90
N THR A 129 -9.48 -11.59 19.25
CA THR A 129 -10.18 -11.08 18.04
C THR A 129 -10.79 -9.69 18.28
N PHE A 130 -11.30 -9.44 19.46
CA PHE A 130 -11.91 -8.16 19.85
C PHE A 130 -10.88 -7.02 19.87
N ASN A 131 -9.70 -7.24 20.44
CA ASN A 131 -8.63 -6.25 20.46
C ASN A 131 -8.12 -5.94 19.04
N SER A 132 -8.06 -6.95 18.16
CA SER A 132 -7.68 -6.77 16.75
C SER A 132 -8.70 -5.91 15.98
N ILE A 133 -9.99 -6.08 16.24
CA ILE A 133 -11.06 -5.25 15.63
C ILE A 133 -10.93 -3.80 16.11
N LEU A 134 -10.82 -3.56 17.41
CA LEU A 134 -10.66 -2.20 17.97
C LEU A 134 -9.40 -1.52 17.43
N ALA A 135 -8.27 -2.21 17.39
CA ALA A 135 -7.02 -1.70 16.81
C ALA A 135 -7.17 -1.32 15.33
N THR A 136 -7.99 -2.08 14.58
CA THR A 136 -8.29 -1.78 13.18
C THR A 136 -9.15 -0.53 13.04
N PHE A 137 -10.22 -0.39 13.85
CA PHE A 137 -11.04 0.81 13.87
C PHE A 137 -10.22 2.06 14.24
N TYR A 138 -9.40 1.97 15.29
CA TYR A 138 -8.52 3.08 15.68
C TYR A 138 -7.56 3.48 14.54
N SER A 139 -6.96 2.50 13.87
CA SER A 139 -6.07 2.77 12.73
C SER A 139 -6.81 3.45 11.57
N LEU A 140 -8.01 2.97 11.23
CA LEU A 140 -8.84 3.57 10.18
C LEU A 140 -9.28 5.00 10.54
N ALA A 141 -9.69 5.24 11.78
CA ALA A 141 -10.05 6.57 12.26
C ALA A 141 -8.86 7.54 12.16
N LYS A 142 -7.68 7.11 12.60
CA LYS A 142 -6.45 7.90 12.51
C LYS A 142 -6.10 8.25 11.05
N LEU A 143 -6.23 7.29 10.14
CA LEU A 143 -6.00 7.53 8.70
C LEU A 143 -7.01 8.49 8.10
N SER A 144 -8.30 8.36 8.47
CA SER A 144 -9.34 9.28 8.02
C SER A 144 -9.06 10.73 8.45
N ILE A 145 -8.57 10.93 9.67
CA ILE A 145 -8.16 12.26 10.15
C ILE A 145 -7.02 12.82 9.28
N TYR A 146 -6.01 12.02 8.95
CA TYR A 146 -4.93 12.49 8.08
C TYR A 146 -5.44 12.87 6.68
N ILE A 147 -6.32 12.07 6.09
CA ILE A 147 -6.91 12.38 4.77
C ILE A 147 -7.69 13.69 4.83
N ILE A 148 -8.49 13.90 5.87
CA ILE A 148 -9.25 15.14 6.05
C ILE A 148 -8.30 16.34 6.21
N CYS A 149 -7.26 16.23 7.03
CA CYS A 149 -6.25 17.29 7.20
C CYS A 149 -5.57 17.64 5.87
N PHE A 150 -5.15 16.64 5.09
CA PHE A 150 -4.56 16.87 3.78
C PHE A 150 -5.53 17.52 2.80
N ASN A 151 -6.80 17.11 2.81
CA ASN A 151 -7.84 17.71 1.96
C ASN A 151 -8.07 19.19 2.29
N ILE A 152 -8.09 19.54 3.59
CA ILE A 152 -8.18 20.94 4.03
C ILE A 152 -6.97 21.75 3.56
N LEU A 153 -5.75 21.22 3.71
CA LEU A 153 -4.53 21.87 3.24
C LEU A 153 -4.52 22.10 1.73
N VAL A 154 -4.92 21.10 0.97
CA VAL A 154 -5.04 21.19 -0.50
C VAL A 154 -6.04 22.27 -0.90
N ASN A 155 -7.24 22.27 -0.31
CA ASN A 155 -8.25 23.30 -0.58
C ASN A 155 -7.76 24.72 -0.22
N PHE A 156 -7.01 24.85 0.88
CA PHE A 156 -6.41 26.12 1.24
C PHE A 156 -5.40 26.59 0.18
N ILE A 157 -4.50 25.72 -0.29
CA ILE A 157 -3.51 26.01 -1.33
C ILE A 157 -4.17 26.42 -2.65
N ILE A 158 -5.22 25.71 -3.05
CA ILE A 158 -5.95 25.99 -4.30
C ILE A 158 -6.56 27.39 -4.26
N ASN A 159 -7.10 27.82 -3.13
CA ASN A 159 -7.74 29.11 -2.97
C ASN A 159 -6.76 30.30 -2.87
N ILE A 160 -5.45 30.07 -2.81
CA ILE A 160 -4.47 31.14 -2.86
C ILE A 160 -4.34 31.69 -4.29
N ASN A 161 -4.86 32.90 -4.55
CA ASN A 161 -4.87 33.50 -5.88
C ASN A 161 -3.48 33.91 -6.42
N LYS A 162 -2.44 33.94 -5.56
CA LYS A 162 -1.09 34.37 -5.93
C LYS A 162 -0.23 33.28 -6.57
N ILE A 163 -0.65 32.00 -6.53
CA ILE A 163 0.15 30.88 -7.04
C ILE A 163 -0.25 30.60 -8.49
N PRO A 164 0.70 30.51 -9.43
CA PRO A 164 0.43 30.12 -10.82
C PRO A 164 -0.26 28.77 -10.90
N VAL A 165 -1.17 28.60 -11.86
CA VAL A 165 -2.01 27.39 -12.02
C VAL A 165 -1.17 26.11 -12.10
N LEU A 166 -0.08 26.14 -12.86
CA LEU A 166 0.81 24.96 -13.01
C LEU A 166 1.43 24.53 -11.67
N GLN A 167 1.86 25.49 -10.85
CA GLN A 167 2.45 25.19 -9.53
C GLN A 167 1.38 24.61 -8.58
N LYS A 168 0.14 25.08 -8.65
CA LYS A 168 -0.97 24.50 -7.89
C LYS A 168 -1.16 23.03 -8.21
N TYR A 169 -1.20 22.65 -9.50
CA TYR A 169 -1.35 21.25 -9.92
C TYR A 169 -0.20 20.36 -9.42
N ILE A 170 1.03 20.86 -9.48
CA ILE A 170 2.18 20.10 -8.98
C ILE A 170 2.09 19.89 -7.46
N ILE A 171 1.76 20.93 -6.69
CA ILE A 171 1.64 20.84 -5.24
C ILE A 171 0.50 19.90 -4.85
N VAL A 172 -0.67 20.04 -5.48
CA VAL A 172 -1.82 19.15 -5.24
C VAL A 172 -1.48 17.70 -5.59
N GLY A 173 -0.82 17.48 -6.73
CA GLY A 173 -0.39 16.14 -7.15
C GLY A 173 0.57 15.46 -6.20
N LEU A 174 1.45 16.23 -5.54
CA LEU A 174 2.39 15.73 -4.55
C LEU A 174 1.75 15.48 -3.17
N THR A 175 0.68 16.19 -2.85
CA THR A 175 0.06 16.12 -1.52
C THR A 175 -1.06 15.08 -1.46
N GLU A 176 -1.89 14.99 -2.51
CA GLU A 176 -3.08 14.13 -2.46
C GLU A 176 -3.50 13.67 -3.85
N ILE A 177 -3.45 12.35 -4.08
CA ILE A 177 -3.66 11.73 -5.39
C ILE A 177 -5.13 11.79 -5.85
N THR A 178 -6.10 11.76 -4.93
CA THR A 178 -7.52 11.75 -5.29
C THR A 178 -7.97 13.10 -5.81
N THR A 179 -7.60 14.17 -5.13
CA THR A 179 -7.89 15.55 -5.54
C THR A 179 -7.10 15.91 -6.80
N ALA A 180 -5.84 15.49 -6.91
CA ALA A 180 -5.03 15.71 -8.11
C ALA A 180 -5.65 15.10 -9.36
N SER A 181 -6.12 13.85 -9.28
CA SER A 181 -6.72 13.16 -10.42
C SER A 181 -8.05 13.82 -10.88
N LEU A 182 -8.83 14.39 -9.96
CA LEU A 182 -10.01 15.18 -10.31
C LEU A 182 -9.64 16.47 -11.05
N TYR A 183 -8.62 17.19 -10.57
CA TYR A 183 -8.21 18.45 -11.20
C TYR A 183 -7.60 18.27 -12.59
N ILE A 184 -6.95 17.11 -12.87
CA ILE A 184 -6.41 16.81 -14.20
C ILE A 184 -7.53 16.44 -15.18
N SER A 185 -8.68 15.94 -14.68
CA SER A 185 -9.82 15.52 -15.50
C SER A 185 -10.76 16.66 -15.89
N THR A 186 -10.65 17.84 -15.29
CA THR A 186 -11.42 19.06 -15.59
C THR A 186 -10.65 19.97 -16.53
#